data_e5a7263195516862b4a7fd1909b07f43
#
_entry.id   e5a7263195516862b4a7fd1909b07f43
#
_cell.length_a   1.000
_cell.length_b   1.000
_cell.length_c   1.000
_cell.angle_alpha   90.00
_cell.angle_beta   90.00
_cell.angle_gamma   90.00
#
_symmetry.space_group_name_H-M   'P 1'
#
loop_
_entity.id
_entity.type
_entity.pdbx_description
1 polymer ?
#
loop_
_entity_poly.entity_id
_entity_poly.type
_entity_poly.pdbx_seq_one_letter_code
_entity_poly.pdbx_strand_id
1 'polypeptide(L)'
;MTIKRTNDIARIIMFVVTVFTVALFLLPMLYGISGSLKTKEQLSSLNQSPIPQSPKTFEYNGKKCELFIVPIDGVEKTLAIIKKGRDESVFIDPENPGAGQIVWEGKWRTLQNEWEFDPQFGNYKKGWKSINFLLLFRNTLFYALITTFGTLLSSTFVAYGFSRFNFRAKGKLFIILIATIVLPSAVTLIPVYTIFYKLGWVGTWLPLIVPHFFSNAYNVFLLRQFMLGIPREMDEAARIDGCGPIATLYKIILPQCVPAIISVGLFHFFWAWNDFFNPLLYLAGHPEKYPISIGLSSFSNMYSTETHLVQAVSMIACVVPFLIFVVAQKFFMQGVVVSGVEK
;
A
#
# COMPACT_ATOMS: atom_id res chain seq x y z
N MET A 1 -28.13 13.60 -39.29
CA MET A 1 -26.98 14.38 -38.73
C MET A 1 -26.96 14.46 -37.20
N THR A 2 -28.11 14.41 -36.52
CA THR A 2 -28.28 14.58 -35.06
C THR A 2 -27.74 13.41 -34.21
N ILE A 3 -27.92 12.16 -34.63
CA ILE A 3 -27.53 10.96 -33.86
C ILE A 3 -25.98 10.79 -33.78
N LYS A 4 -25.26 11.18 -34.82
CA LYS A 4 -23.80 11.12 -34.83
C LYS A 4 -23.17 12.13 -33.83
N ARG A 5 -23.80 13.31 -33.74
CA ARG A 5 -23.35 14.42 -32.87
C ARG A 5 -23.60 14.13 -31.38
N THR A 6 -24.72 13.46 -31.05
CA THR A 6 -25.02 13.00 -29.69
C THR A 6 -24.05 11.91 -29.21
N ASN A 7 -23.63 10.99 -30.11
CA ASN A 7 -22.65 9.98 -29.81
C ASN A 7 -21.24 10.59 -29.55
N ASP A 8 -20.89 11.64 -30.27
CA ASP A 8 -19.58 12.30 -30.09
C ASP A 8 -19.54 13.10 -28.77
N ILE A 9 -20.63 13.77 -28.42
CA ILE A 9 -20.75 14.46 -27.12
C ILE A 9 -20.70 13.44 -25.97
N ALA A 10 -21.39 12.30 -26.07
CA ALA A 10 -21.36 11.26 -25.05
C ALA A 10 -19.95 10.66 -24.90
N ARG A 11 -19.19 10.48 -25.99
CA ARG A 11 -17.80 10.02 -25.95
C ARG A 11 -16.89 11.04 -25.26
N ILE A 12 -17.05 12.32 -25.55
CA ILE A 12 -16.28 13.39 -24.90
C ILE A 12 -16.57 13.41 -23.41
N ILE A 13 -17.83 13.36 -23.02
CA ILE A 13 -18.23 13.31 -21.59
C ILE A 13 -17.63 12.09 -20.91
N MET A 14 -17.76 10.89 -21.52
CA MET A 14 -17.15 9.68 -20.95
C MET A 14 -15.63 9.81 -20.84
N PHE A 15 -14.95 10.36 -21.84
CA PHE A 15 -13.51 10.59 -21.78
C PHE A 15 -13.13 11.53 -20.64
N VAL A 16 -13.81 12.67 -20.50
CA VAL A 16 -13.58 13.64 -19.43
C VAL A 16 -13.80 13.02 -18.05
N VAL A 17 -14.92 12.29 -17.88
CA VAL A 17 -15.23 11.58 -16.63
C VAL A 17 -14.15 10.54 -16.32
N THR A 18 -13.71 9.77 -17.32
CA THR A 18 -12.65 8.76 -17.13
C THR A 18 -11.33 9.42 -16.73
N VAL A 19 -10.91 10.47 -17.43
CA VAL A 19 -9.66 11.20 -17.10
C VAL A 19 -9.74 11.82 -15.71
N PHE A 20 -10.86 12.42 -15.35
CA PHE A 20 -11.08 13.00 -14.03
C PHE A 20 -11.00 11.91 -12.94
N THR A 21 -11.68 10.78 -13.15
CA THR A 21 -11.66 9.65 -12.21
C THR A 21 -10.24 9.10 -12.04
N VAL A 22 -9.52 8.87 -13.15
CA VAL A 22 -8.13 8.39 -13.12
C VAL A 22 -7.23 9.40 -12.39
N ALA A 23 -7.36 10.69 -12.68
CA ALA A 23 -6.60 11.74 -12.00
C ALA A 23 -6.86 11.72 -10.48
N LEU A 24 -8.13 11.61 -10.06
CA LEU A 24 -8.51 11.54 -8.64
C LEU A 24 -7.86 10.36 -7.92
N PHE A 25 -7.83 9.18 -8.54
CA PHE A 25 -7.21 7.99 -7.96
C PHE A 25 -5.66 8.06 -7.96
N LEU A 26 -5.05 8.79 -8.91
CA LEU A 26 -3.59 8.96 -8.96
C LEU A 26 -3.08 10.04 -8.00
N LEU A 27 -3.92 11.00 -7.60
CA LEU A 27 -3.50 12.10 -6.70
C LEU A 27 -2.78 11.64 -5.43
N PRO A 28 -3.26 10.65 -4.65
CA PRO A 28 -2.56 10.20 -3.46
C PRO A 28 -1.17 9.62 -3.77
N MET A 29 -1.03 8.91 -4.89
CA MET A 29 0.24 8.36 -5.33
C MET A 29 1.22 9.47 -5.74
N LEU A 30 0.76 10.46 -6.51
CA LEU A 30 1.55 11.62 -6.90
C LEU A 30 1.99 12.44 -5.68
N TYR A 31 1.09 12.61 -4.69
CA TYR A 31 1.41 13.25 -3.43
C TYR A 31 2.50 12.46 -2.66
N GLY A 32 2.39 11.13 -2.60
CA GLY A 32 3.39 10.26 -1.99
C GLY A 32 4.76 10.37 -2.67
N ILE A 33 4.80 10.36 -4.01
CA ILE A 33 6.03 10.52 -4.80
C ILE A 33 6.63 11.91 -4.55
N SER A 34 5.83 12.98 -4.65
CA SER A 34 6.29 14.34 -4.38
C SER A 34 6.83 14.46 -2.95
N GLY A 35 6.09 14.00 -1.96
CA GLY A 35 6.49 14.12 -0.56
C GLY A 35 7.70 13.29 -0.19
N SER A 36 7.93 12.15 -0.87
CA SER A 36 9.15 11.34 -0.68
C SER A 36 10.43 12.08 -1.09
N LEU A 37 10.30 13.08 -1.96
CA LEU A 37 11.39 13.93 -2.47
C LEU A 37 11.49 15.27 -1.75
N LYS A 38 10.65 15.55 -0.75
CA LYS A 38 10.67 16.80 0.02
C LYS A 38 11.57 16.70 1.25
N THR A 39 11.98 17.86 1.76
CA THR A 39 12.62 17.98 3.08
C THR A 39 11.57 17.87 4.19
N LYS A 40 12.02 17.61 5.42
CA LYS A 40 11.14 17.61 6.61
C LYS A 40 10.55 18.99 6.85
N GLU A 41 11.36 20.04 6.65
CA GLU A 41 11.00 21.44 6.79
C GLU A 41 9.86 21.81 5.84
N GLN A 42 9.98 21.42 4.57
CA GLN A 42 8.94 21.69 3.56
C GLN A 42 7.61 20.99 3.93
N LEU A 43 7.66 19.73 4.39
CA LEU A 43 6.45 19.02 4.80
C LEU A 43 5.80 19.56 6.07
N SER A 44 6.56 20.29 6.89
CA SER A 44 6.07 20.92 8.12
C SER A 44 5.59 22.36 7.89
N SER A 45 5.82 22.96 6.72
CA SER A 45 5.40 24.31 6.39
C SER A 45 3.91 24.39 6.10
N LEU A 46 3.27 25.52 6.46
CA LEU A 46 1.82 25.74 6.24
C LEU A 46 1.49 25.88 4.73
N ASN A 47 2.38 26.45 3.95
CA ASN A 47 2.22 26.67 2.51
C ASN A 47 3.06 25.66 1.71
N GLN A 48 2.63 24.41 1.71
CA GLN A 48 3.34 23.35 1.01
C GLN A 48 3.14 23.44 -0.51
N SER A 49 4.22 23.78 -1.22
CA SER A 49 4.24 23.58 -2.67
C SER A 49 4.09 22.08 -3.01
N PRO A 50 3.32 21.71 -4.06
CA PRO A 50 3.28 20.32 -4.54
C PRO A 50 4.63 19.85 -5.11
N ILE A 51 5.54 20.77 -5.46
CA ILE A 51 6.84 20.47 -6.05
C ILE A 51 7.88 20.33 -4.93
N PRO A 52 8.83 19.36 -5.02
CA PRO A 52 9.93 19.24 -4.07
C PRO A 52 10.85 20.47 -4.13
N GLN A 53 11.01 21.15 -3.00
CA GLN A 53 11.80 22.35 -2.87
C GLN A 53 12.57 22.33 -1.55
N SER A 54 13.72 23.02 -1.51
CA SER A 54 14.44 23.34 -0.27
C SER A 54 14.63 24.84 -0.12
N PRO A 55 14.82 25.34 1.12
CA PRO A 55 15.19 26.73 1.31
C PRO A 55 16.48 27.03 0.56
N LYS A 56 16.45 28.05 -0.30
CA LYS A 56 17.65 28.50 -1.01
C LYS A 56 18.67 29.02 -0.01
N THR A 57 19.93 28.68 -0.21
CA THR A 57 21.00 29.05 0.71
C THR A 57 22.08 29.88 0.06
N PHE A 58 22.65 30.81 0.83
CA PHE A 58 23.80 31.62 0.46
C PHE A 58 24.98 31.25 1.38
N GLU A 59 26.16 31.08 0.81
CA GLU A 59 27.35 30.77 1.60
C GLU A 59 28.05 32.04 2.07
N TYR A 60 28.05 32.24 3.39
CA TYR A 60 28.74 33.39 4.02
C TYR A 60 29.69 32.89 5.10
N ASN A 61 30.98 33.27 4.99
CA ASN A 61 32.06 32.85 5.91
C ASN A 61 32.13 31.34 6.16
N GLY A 62 31.93 30.50 5.10
CA GLY A 62 31.97 29.04 5.19
C GLY A 62 30.72 28.43 5.83
N LYS A 63 29.65 29.21 6.08
CA LYS A 63 28.37 28.72 6.61
C LYS A 63 27.27 28.95 5.57
N LYS A 64 26.41 27.92 5.41
CA LYS A 64 25.19 28.04 4.59
C LYS A 64 24.11 28.76 5.37
N CYS A 65 23.69 29.93 4.88
CA CYS A 65 22.67 30.81 5.42
C CYS A 65 21.42 30.73 4.56
N GLU A 66 20.26 30.45 5.17
CA GLU A 66 18.98 30.39 4.47
C GLU A 66 18.55 31.80 4.01
N LEU A 67 17.96 31.89 2.80
CA LEU A 67 17.41 33.09 2.25
C LEU A 67 15.95 33.28 2.64
N PHE A 68 15.64 34.49 3.10
CA PHE A 68 14.29 34.93 3.46
C PHE A 68 13.89 36.18 2.69
N ILE A 69 12.60 36.29 2.40
CA ILE A 69 11.99 37.52 1.89
C ILE A 69 11.71 38.42 3.10
N VAL A 70 12.46 39.48 3.23
CA VAL A 70 12.44 40.40 4.37
C VAL A 70 11.91 41.77 3.93
N PRO A 71 10.83 42.28 4.55
CA PRO A 71 10.36 43.65 4.28
C PRO A 71 11.28 44.66 4.96
N ILE A 72 11.97 45.48 4.14
CA ILE A 72 12.80 46.60 4.59
C ILE A 72 12.26 47.86 3.93
N ASP A 73 11.90 48.85 4.72
CA ASP A 73 11.38 50.16 4.26
C ASP A 73 10.21 50.01 3.26
N GLY A 74 9.38 49.00 3.43
CA GLY A 74 8.23 48.73 2.57
C GLY A 74 8.56 48.00 1.25
N VAL A 75 9.83 47.62 1.03
CA VAL A 75 10.28 46.84 -0.11
C VAL A 75 10.69 45.43 0.33
N GLU A 76 10.20 44.42 -0.35
CA GLU A 76 10.63 43.06 -0.13
C GLU A 76 12.02 42.82 -0.73
N LYS A 77 12.97 42.42 0.12
CA LYS A 77 14.34 42.04 -0.28
C LYS A 77 14.65 40.62 0.12
N THR A 78 15.32 39.87 -0.75
CA THR A 78 15.84 38.55 -0.43
C THR A 78 17.16 38.66 0.31
N LEU A 79 17.19 38.26 1.59
CA LEU A 79 18.36 38.40 2.45
C LEU A 79 18.71 37.06 3.11
N ALA A 80 20.02 36.83 3.32
CA ALA A 80 20.51 35.62 4.01
C ALA A 80 20.57 35.86 5.52
N ILE A 81 19.97 34.95 6.32
CA ILE A 81 19.98 35.06 7.78
C ILE A 81 21.31 34.54 8.35
N ILE A 82 22.07 35.41 9.03
CA ILE A 82 23.33 35.03 9.66
C ILE A 82 23.11 34.63 11.12
N LYS A 83 22.25 35.38 11.83
CA LYS A 83 21.97 35.11 13.25
C LYS A 83 20.47 35.16 13.50
N LYS A 84 19.94 34.02 13.94
CA LYS A 84 18.53 33.86 14.32
C LYS A 84 18.35 34.35 15.76
N GLY A 85 17.56 35.37 15.98
CA GLY A 85 17.17 35.88 17.28
C GLY A 85 15.69 35.74 17.55
N ARG A 86 15.21 36.05 18.76
CA ARG A 86 13.80 35.92 19.12
C ARG A 86 12.99 37.12 18.57
N ASP A 87 13.49 38.32 18.77
CA ASP A 87 12.83 39.58 18.43
C ASP A 87 13.62 40.40 17.42
N GLU A 88 14.93 40.12 17.27
CA GLU A 88 15.83 40.75 16.31
C GLU A 88 16.64 39.65 15.62
N SER A 89 16.83 39.77 14.32
CA SER A 89 17.64 38.82 13.53
C SER A 89 18.60 39.61 12.60
N VAL A 90 19.77 39.00 12.36
CA VAL A 90 20.80 39.63 11.53
C VAL A 90 20.84 38.95 10.17
N PHE A 91 20.75 39.79 9.15
CA PHE A 91 20.76 39.39 7.75
C PHE A 91 21.93 40.01 7.00
N ILE A 92 22.24 39.46 5.83
CA ILE A 92 23.17 40.02 4.86
C ILE A 92 22.56 40.00 3.47
N ASP A 93 22.89 40.99 2.67
CA ASP A 93 22.47 41.04 1.28
C ASP A 93 23.37 40.14 0.42
N PRO A 94 22.84 39.07 -0.21
CA PRO A 94 23.63 38.20 -1.07
C PRO A 94 24.19 38.89 -2.32
N GLU A 95 23.49 39.94 -2.80
CA GLU A 95 23.93 40.70 -3.99
C GLU A 95 25.04 41.70 -3.64
N ASN A 96 25.08 42.17 -2.39
CA ASN A 96 26.13 43.10 -1.92
C ASN A 96 26.63 42.74 -0.51
N PRO A 97 27.38 41.62 -0.35
CA PRO A 97 27.89 41.21 0.96
C PRO A 97 28.81 42.20 1.66
N GLY A 98 29.39 43.14 0.91
CA GLY A 98 30.25 44.20 1.42
C GLY A 98 29.52 45.40 2.06
N ALA A 99 28.20 45.51 1.88
CA ALA A 99 27.40 46.60 2.45
C ALA A 99 27.19 46.48 3.98
N GLY A 100 27.59 45.36 4.58
CA GLY A 100 27.47 45.15 6.02
C GLY A 100 26.25 44.34 6.43
N GLN A 101 26.12 44.16 7.74
CA GLN A 101 25.03 43.37 8.34
C GLN A 101 23.78 44.25 8.51
N ILE A 102 22.63 43.69 8.21
CA ILE A 102 21.32 44.34 8.34
C ILE A 102 20.62 43.73 9.56
N VAL A 103 20.31 44.53 10.55
CA VAL A 103 19.49 44.11 11.70
C VAL A 103 18.03 44.37 11.36
N TRP A 104 17.22 43.31 11.45
CA TRP A 104 15.79 43.38 11.22
C TRP A 104 15.04 43.02 12.52
N GLU A 105 14.14 43.92 12.92
CA GLU A 105 13.30 43.75 14.10
C GLU A 105 12.03 42.96 13.73
N GLY A 106 11.84 41.83 14.38
CA GLY A 106 10.68 40.95 14.16
C GLY A 106 11.00 39.46 14.37
N LYS A 107 9.96 38.69 14.33
CA LYS A 107 10.09 37.22 14.48
C LYS A 107 10.45 36.61 13.12
N TRP A 108 11.71 36.24 12.91
CA TRP A 108 12.18 35.64 11.64
C TRP A 108 11.33 34.42 11.19
N ARG A 109 10.65 33.72 12.13
CA ARG A 109 9.75 32.60 11.81
C ARG A 109 8.49 33.02 11.05
N THR A 110 8.15 34.31 11.01
CA THR A 110 7.03 34.81 10.23
C THR A 110 7.43 35.17 8.80
N LEU A 111 8.72 35.20 8.51
CA LEU A 111 9.24 35.50 7.19
C LEU A 111 9.08 34.27 6.28
N GLN A 112 8.92 34.51 4.99
CA GLN A 112 8.87 33.46 3.98
C GLN A 112 10.28 33.16 3.48
N ASN A 113 10.61 31.83 3.39
CA ASN A 113 11.84 31.40 2.76
C ASN A 113 11.76 31.57 1.25
N GLU A 114 12.88 31.90 0.61
CA GLU A 114 13.03 31.71 -0.83
C GLU A 114 13.31 30.23 -1.10
N TRP A 115 12.49 29.62 -1.99
CA TRP A 115 12.55 28.17 -2.26
C TRP A 115 13.15 27.91 -3.63
N GLU A 116 13.99 26.88 -3.75
CA GLU A 116 14.52 26.37 -5.01
C GLU A 116 14.12 24.90 -5.22
N PHE A 117 14.03 24.50 -6.50
CA PHE A 117 13.75 23.10 -6.85
C PHE A 117 14.91 22.20 -6.45
N ASP A 118 14.68 21.33 -5.46
CA ASP A 118 15.72 20.45 -4.89
C ASP A 118 15.11 19.11 -4.44
N PRO A 119 14.99 18.14 -5.35
CA PRO A 119 14.44 16.84 -5.01
C PRO A 119 15.40 16.01 -4.17
N GLN A 120 14.97 15.62 -2.99
CA GLN A 120 15.74 14.91 -1.97
C GLN A 120 15.80 13.39 -2.21
N PHE A 121 16.51 12.93 -3.22
CA PHE A 121 16.71 11.49 -3.47
C PHE A 121 17.43 10.77 -2.32
N GLY A 122 18.15 11.52 -1.48
CA GLY A 122 18.79 10.99 -0.27
C GLY A 122 17.84 10.35 0.73
N ASN A 123 16.55 10.72 0.72
CA ASN A 123 15.51 10.17 1.59
C ASN A 123 15.35 8.66 1.39
N TYR A 124 15.44 8.18 0.16
CA TYR A 124 15.34 6.75 -0.17
C TYR A 124 16.47 5.94 0.47
N LYS A 125 17.73 6.43 0.33
CA LYS A 125 18.88 5.78 0.93
C LYS A 125 18.86 5.83 2.46
N LYS A 126 18.45 6.98 3.01
CA LYS A 126 18.32 7.19 4.46
C LYS A 126 17.23 6.30 5.04
N GLY A 127 16.04 6.29 4.44
CA GLY A 127 14.92 5.46 4.87
C GLY A 127 15.24 3.96 4.79
N TRP A 128 15.84 3.51 3.68
CA TRP A 128 16.28 2.12 3.50
C TRP A 128 17.19 1.63 4.62
N LYS A 129 18.17 2.46 5.00
CA LYS A 129 19.15 2.09 6.05
C LYS A 129 18.55 2.16 7.45
N SER A 130 17.67 3.12 7.71
CA SER A 130 17.14 3.38 9.06
C SER A 130 16.34 2.22 9.63
N ILE A 131 15.63 1.45 8.79
CA ILE A 131 14.74 0.36 9.23
C ILE A 131 15.26 -1.03 8.83
N ASN A 132 16.49 -1.17 8.33
CA ASN A 132 16.97 -2.44 7.77
C ASN A 132 15.99 -3.03 6.73
N PHE A 133 15.67 -2.23 5.71
CA PHE A 133 14.62 -2.52 4.73
C PHE A 133 14.68 -3.94 4.16
N LEU A 134 15.87 -4.45 3.87
CA LEU A 134 16.02 -5.78 3.25
C LEU A 134 15.51 -6.91 4.15
N LEU A 135 15.73 -6.83 5.46
CA LEU A 135 15.20 -7.79 6.43
C LEU A 135 13.68 -7.74 6.45
N LEU A 136 13.10 -6.54 6.57
CA LEU A 136 11.65 -6.34 6.61
C LEU A 136 10.99 -6.78 5.30
N PHE A 137 11.62 -6.47 4.17
CA PHE A 137 11.17 -6.89 2.84
C PHE A 137 11.11 -8.41 2.71
N ARG A 138 12.20 -9.09 3.10
CA ARG A 138 12.25 -10.56 3.11
C ARG A 138 11.14 -11.15 3.98
N ASN A 139 10.92 -10.61 5.15
CA ASN A 139 9.89 -11.06 6.07
C ASN A 139 8.48 -10.85 5.48
N THR A 140 8.23 -9.68 4.89
CA THR A 140 6.94 -9.38 4.22
C THR A 140 6.70 -10.33 3.06
N LEU A 141 7.71 -10.54 2.21
CA LEU A 141 7.59 -11.43 1.05
C LEU A 141 7.35 -12.88 1.49
N PHE A 142 8.09 -13.36 2.49
CA PHE A 142 7.90 -14.69 3.07
C PHE A 142 6.48 -14.85 3.62
N TYR A 143 6.02 -13.91 4.44
CA TYR A 143 4.68 -13.92 5.02
C TYR A 143 3.61 -13.92 3.93
N ALA A 144 3.66 -12.99 2.99
CA ALA A 144 2.68 -12.88 1.93
C ALA A 144 2.63 -14.12 1.03
N LEU A 145 3.77 -14.68 0.65
CA LEU A 145 3.82 -15.86 -0.23
C LEU A 145 3.31 -17.12 0.48
N ILE A 146 3.79 -17.39 1.69
CA ILE A 146 3.42 -18.62 2.40
C ILE A 146 1.94 -18.66 2.79
N THR A 147 1.38 -17.51 3.21
CA THR A 147 -0.04 -17.42 3.55
C THR A 147 -0.92 -17.46 2.31
N THR A 148 -0.49 -16.86 1.19
CA THR A 148 -1.19 -16.98 -0.09
C THR A 148 -1.22 -18.41 -0.57
N PHE A 149 -0.09 -19.11 -0.51
CA PHE A 149 -0.03 -20.54 -0.87
C PHE A 149 -0.96 -21.38 0.01
N GLY A 150 -0.90 -21.21 1.35
CA GLY A 150 -1.76 -21.92 2.29
C GLY A 150 -3.24 -21.69 2.03
N THR A 151 -3.61 -20.43 1.82
CA THR A 151 -4.98 -20.01 1.50
C THR A 151 -5.48 -20.62 0.18
N LEU A 152 -4.68 -20.55 -0.88
CA LEU A 152 -5.06 -21.12 -2.17
C LEU A 152 -5.21 -22.63 -2.09
N LEU A 153 -4.25 -23.30 -1.46
CA LEU A 153 -4.28 -24.75 -1.28
C LEU A 153 -5.56 -25.19 -0.56
N SER A 154 -5.77 -24.67 0.65
CA SER A 154 -6.90 -25.06 1.49
C SER A 154 -8.25 -24.67 0.90
N SER A 155 -8.38 -23.42 0.40
CA SER A 155 -9.64 -22.93 -0.16
C SER A 155 -10.02 -23.66 -1.45
N THR A 156 -9.05 -24.07 -2.28
CA THR A 156 -9.30 -24.83 -3.50
C THR A 156 -9.89 -26.20 -3.20
N PHE A 157 -9.30 -26.94 -2.26
CA PHE A 157 -9.84 -28.25 -1.88
C PHE A 157 -11.24 -28.15 -1.27
N VAL A 158 -11.45 -27.18 -0.37
CA VAL A 158 -12.76 -26.98 0.27
C VAL A 158 -13.80 -26.53 -0.76
N ALA A 159 -13.45 -25.58 -1.65
CA ALA A 159 -14.34 -25.15 -2.74
C ALA A 159 -14.70 -26.29 -3.69
N TYR A 160 -13.74 -27.13 -4.05
CA TYR A 160 -13.96 -28.32 -4.87
C TYR A 160 -14.94 -29.30 -4.18
N GLY A 161 -14.73 -29.56 -2.88
CA GLY A 161 -15.64 -30.36 -2.08
C GLY A 161 -17.08 -29.85 -2.10
N PHE A 162 -17.25 -28.54 -1.87
CA PHE A 162 -18.58 -27.90 -1.88
C PHE A 162 -19.16 -27.68 -3.29
N SER A 163 -18.38 -27.69 -4.35
CA SER A 163 -18.91 -27.56 -5.72
C SER A 163 -19.32 -28.87 -6.33
N ARG A 164 -18.48 -29.91 -6.24
CA ARG A 164 -18.60 -31.15 -7.03
C ARG A 164 -19.21 -32.31 -6.28
N PHE A 165 -18.98 -32.44 -4.97
CA PHE A 165 -19.47 -33.58 -4.23
C PHE A 165 -20.86 -33.34 -3.65
N ASN A 166 -21.67 -34.39 -3.61
CA ASN A 166 -22.94 -34.47 -2.88
C ASN A 166 -22.74 -35.25 -1.61
N PHE A 167 -22.95 -34.63 -0.47
CA PHE A 167 -22.88 -35.25 0.84
C PHE A 167 -23.97 -34.74 1.78
N ARG A 168 -24.27 -35.51 2.80
CA ARG A 168 -25.28 -35.16 3.80
C ARG A 168 -24.86 -33.89 4.54
N ALA A 169 -25.78 -32.97 4.75
CA ALA A 169 -25.54 -31.68 5.40
C ALA A 169 -24.69 -30.66 4.61
N LYS A 170 -24.35 -30.87 3.32
CA LYS A 170 -23.60 -29.92 2.46
C LYS A 170 -24.10 -28.47 2.57
N GLY A 171 -25.43 -28.27 2.44
CA GLY A 171 -26.03 -26.94 2.50
C GLY A 171 -25.87 -26.28 3.89
N LYS A 172 -26.10 -27.05 4.96
CA LYS A 172 -25.95 -26.56 6.34
C LYS A 172 -24.51 -26.16 6.64
N LEU A 173 -23.54 -26.98 6.28
CA LEU A 173 -22.13 -26.71 6.47
C LEU A 173 -21.67 -25.49 5.65
N PHE A 174 -22.18 -25.35 4.43
CA PHE A 174 -21.87 -24.19 3.62
C PHE A 174 -22.45 -22.88 4.20
N ILE A 175 -23.68 -22.92 4.74
CA ILE A 175 -24.29 -21.78 5.44
C ILE A 175 -23.45 -21.41 6.68
N ILE A 176 -23.01 -22.39 7.48
CA ILE A 176 -22.15 -22.16 8.64
C ILE A 176 -20.82 -21.50 8.18
N LEU A 177 -20.20 -22.00 7.11
CA LEU A 177 -18.98 -21.42 6.55
C LEU A 177 -19.21 -19.94 6.17
N ILE A 178 -20.27 -19.64 5.43
CA ILE A 178 -20.58 -18.26 5.01
C ILE A 178 -20.91 -17.36 6.21
N ALA A 179 -21.60 -17.89 7.22
CA ALA A 179 -21.91 -17.14 8.44
C ALA A 179 -20.65 -16.64 9.16
N THR A 180 -19.51 -17.33 9.02
CA THR A 180 -18.24 -16.87 9.60
C THR A 180 -17.73 -15.57 8.98
N ILE A 181 -18.14 -15.20 7.76
CA ILE A 181 -17.76 -13.92 7.13
C ILE A 181 -18.35 -12.72 7.90
N VAL A 182 -19.52 -12.91 8.48
CA VAL A 182 -20.26 -11.85 9.19
C VAL A 182 -19.67 -11.57 10.58
N LEU A 183 -18.90 -12.52 11.11
CA LEU A 183 -18.29 -12.34 12.45
C LEU A 183 -17.22 -11.25 12.42
N PRO A 184 -17.39 -10.14 13.18
CA PRO A 184 -16.36 -9.11 13.27
C PRO A 184 -15.06 -9.67 13.86
N SER A 185 -13.94 -9.39 13.21
CA SER A 185 -12.61 -9.84 13.69
C SER A 185 -12.30 -9.31 15.11
N ALA A 186 -12.82 -8.14 15.47
CA ALA A 186 -12.66 -7.57 16.81
C ALA A 186 -13.23 -8.46 17.92
N VAL A 187 -14.34 -9.18 17.66
CA VAL A 187 -14.97 -10.08 18.65
C VAL A 187 -14.13 -11.35 18.86
N THR A 188 -13.52 -11.85 17.81
CA THR A 188 -12.71 -13.09 17.85
C THR A 188 -11.27 -12.84 18.31
N LEU A 189 -10.81 -11.60 18.32
CA LEU A 189 -9.42 -11.23 18.59
C LEU A 189 -8.90 -11.79 19.92
N ILE A 190 -9.57 -11.48 21.04
CA ILE A 190 -9.12 -11.87 22.38
C ILE A 190 -9.15 -13.39 22.56
N PRO A 191 -10.25 -14.11 22.20
CA PRO A 191 -10.27 -15.56 22.29
C PRO A 191 -9.16 -16.23 21.46
N VAL A 192 -8.96 -15.80 20.21
CA VAL A 192 -7.94 -16.36 19.31
C VAL A 192 -6.52 -16.06 19.83
N TYR A 193 -6.27 -14.84 20.30
CA TYR A 193 -4.99 -14.50 20.92
C TYR A 193 -4.70 -15.39 22.15
N THR A 194 -5.70 -15.62 23.00
CA THR A 194 -5.57 -16.46 24.19
C THR A 194 -5.23 -17.91 23.84
N ILE A 195 -5.83 -18.45 22.78
CA ILE A 195 -5.51 -19.78 22.27
C ILE A 195 -4.05 -19.84 21.82
N PHE A 196 -3.60 -18.91 20.99
CA PHE A 196 -2.22 -18.88 20.49
C PHE A 196 -1.19 -18.63 21.59
N TYR A 197 -1.55 -17.83 22.59
CA TYR A 197 -0.72 -17.62 23.77
C TYR A 197 -0.54 -18.95 24.58
N LYS A 198 -1.64 -19.67 24.82
CA LYS A 198 -1.58 -20.97 25.53
C LYS A 198 -0.82 -22.04 24.72
N LEU A 199 -0.84 -21.96 23.40
CA LEU A 199 -0.06 -22.86 22.53
C LEU A 199 1.43 -22.47 22.45
N GLY A 200 1.85 -21.35 23.04
CA GLY A 200 3.23 -20.84 22.95
C GLY A 200 3.59 -20.31 21.55
N TRP A 201 2.60 -19.92 20.75
CA TRP A 201 2.81 -19.46 19.39
C TRP A 201 3.12 -17.96 19.30
N VAL A 202 2.72 -17.17 20.29
CA VAL A 202 2.99 -15.72 20.33
C VAL A 202 4.51 -15.49 20.34
N GLY A 203 4.98 -14.51 19.58
CA GLY A 203 6.41 -14.27 19.31
C GLY A 203 6.97 -15.11 18.16
N THR A 204 6.14 -15.92 17.50
CA THR A 204 6.53 -16.75 16.33
C THR A 204 5.69 -16.44 15.11
N TRP A 205 6.06 -17.00 13.96
CA TRP A 205 5.28 -16.92 12.71
C TRP A 205 4.02 -17.80 12.70
N LEU A 206 3.87 -18.72 13.66
CA LEU A 206 2.79 -19.72 13.64
C LEU A 206 1.37 -19.11 13.65
N PRO A 207 1.05 -18.13 14.51
CA PRO A 207 -0.27 -17.49 14.49
C PRO A 207 -0.62 -16.82 13.16
N LEU A 208 0.39 -16.33 12.46
CA LEU A 208 0.25 -15.60 11.21
C LEU A 208 0.19 -16.51 9.99
N ILE A 209 0.71 -17.73 10.07
CA ILE A 209 0.83 -18.64 8.92
C ILE A 209 -0.18 -19.79 9.00
N VAL A 210 -0.22 -20.48 10.14
CA VAL A 210 -0.97 -21.75 10.25
C VAL A 210 -2.47 -21.60 9.96
N PRO A 211 -3.18 -20.57 10.43
CA PRO A 211 -4.61 -20.40 10.14
C PRO A 211 -4.94 -20.35 8.65
N HIS A 212 -4.03 -19.86 7.81
CA HIS A 212 -4.25 -19.74 6.36
C HIS A 212 -4.26 -21.07 5.63
N PHE A 213 -3.79 -22.15 6.27
CA PHE A 213 -3.88 -23.51 5.74
C PHE A 213 -5.22 -24.20 6.07
N PHE A 214 -6.11 -23.54 6.80
CA PHE A 214 -7.45 -24.07 7.15
C PHE A 214 -8.59 -23.40 6.41
N SER A 215 -8.27 -22.69 5.34
CA SER A 215 -9.17 -21.98 4.46
C SER A 215 -9.84 -20.73 5.08
N ASN A 216 -10.40 -19.92 4.19
CA ASN A 216 -11.15 -18.72 4.53
C ASN A 216 -12.47 -18.75 3.76
N ALA A 217 -13.58 -18.47 4.44
CA ALA A 217 -14.91 -18.55 3.87
C ALA A 217 -15.11 -17.71 2.61
N TYR A 218 -14.54 -16.49 2.57
CA TYR A 218 -14.62 -15.62 1.40
C TYR A 218 -13.92 -16.23 0.17
N ASN A 219 -12.71 -16.76 0.34
CA ASN A 219 -11.95 -17.37 -0.74
C ASN A 219 -12.58 -18.69 -1.22
N VAL A 220 -13.11 -19.49 -0.29
CA VAL A 220 -13.88 -20.70 -0.61
C VAL A 220 -15.12 -20.33 -1.43
N PHE A 221 -15.86 -19.31 -1.01
CA PHE A 221 -17.05 -18.85 -1.73
C PHE A 221 -16.71 -18.44 -3.17
N LEU A 222 -15.71 -17.61 -3.39
CA LEU A 222 -15.31 -17.16 -4.72
C LEU A 222 -14.92 -18.33 -5.63
N LEU A 223 -14.03 -19.20 -5.16
CA LEU A 223 -13.57 -20.36 -5.94
C LEU A 223 -14.72 -21.34 -6.21
N ARG A 224 -15.60 -21.56 -5.24
CA ARG A 224 -16.77 -22.42 -5.42
C ARG A 224 -17.71 -21.87 -6.48
N GLN A 225 -18.01 -20.56 -6.48
CA GLN A 225 -18.88 -19.97 -7.49
C GLN A 225 -18.32 -20.15 -8.90
N PHE A 226 -17.00 -19.96 -9.04
CA PHE A 226 -16.35 -20.18 -10.33
C PHE A 226 -16.40 -21.68 -10.75
N MET A 227 -16.09 -22.58 -9.83
CA MET A 227 -16.16 -24.03 -10.11
C MET A 227 -17.58 -24.50 -10.46
N LEU A 228 -18.62 -23.89 -9.90
CA LEU A 228 -20.01 -24.21 -10.24
C LEU A 228 -20.38 -23.83 -11.66
N GLY A 229 -19.72 -22.82 -12.24
CA GLY A 229 -19.90 -22.41 -13.64
C GLY A 229 -19.30 -23.38 -14.67
N ILE A 230 -18.45 -24.32 -14.24
CA ILE A 230 -17.87 -25.33 -15.14
C ILE A 230 -18.89 -26.46 -15.34
N PRO A 231 -19.21 -26.86 -16.59
CA PRO A 231 -20.18 -27.93 -16.88
C PRO A 231 -19.84 -29.26 -16.21
N ARG A 232 -20.85 -29.96 -15.71
CA ARG A 232 -20.64 -31.24 -15.02
C ARG A 232 -20.30 -32.40 -15.96
N GLU A 233 -20.64 -32.27 -17.22
CA GLU A 233 -20.30 -33.21 -18.28
C GLU A 233 -18.78 -33.43 -18.37
N MET A 234 -17.98 -32.43 -17.99
CA MET A 234 -16.52 -32.58 -17.92
C MET A 234 -16.06 -33.51 -16.80
N ASP A 235 -16.74 -33.51 -15.67
CA ASP A 235 -16.48 -34.46 -14.57
C ASP A 235 -16.91 -35.87 -14.96
N GLU A 236 -18.01 -36.00 -15.71
CA GLU A 236 -18.52 -37.26 -16.19
C GLU A 236 -17.60 -37.90 -17.23
N ALA A 237 -17.13 -37.10 -18.22
CA ALA A 237 -16.14 -37.52 -19.19
C ALA A 237 -14.84 -37.99 -18.52
N ALA A 238 -14.34 -37.21 -17.52
CA ALA A 238 -13.16 -37.61 -16.76
C ALA A 238 -13.32 -38.95 -16.02
N ARG A 239 -14.53 -39.23 -15.52
CA ARG A 239 -14.82 -40.53 -14.88
C ARG A 239 -14.84 -41.68 -15.89
N ILE A 240 -15.39 -41.48 -17.09
CA ILE A 240 -15.38 -42.45 -18.17
C ILE A 240 -13.93 -42.76 -18.57
N ASP A 241 -13.06 -41.75 -18.59
CA ASP A 241 -11.62 -41.89 -18.85
C ASP A 241 -10.84 -42.49 -17.65
N GLY A 242 -11.52 -42.90 -16.57
CA GLY A 242 -10.90 -43.52 -15.40
C GLY A 242 -10.24 -42.56 -14.42
N CYS A 243 -10.47 -41.25 -14.54
CA CYS A 243 -9.92 -40.27 -13.60
C CYS A 243 -10.59 -40.34 -12.24
N GLY A 244 -9.82 -40.53 -11.19
CA GLY A 244 -10.29 -40.34 -9.81
C GLY A 244 -10.51 -38.87 -9.46
N PRO A 245 -11.17 -38.58 -8.32
CA PRO A 245 -11.55 -37.18 -7.93
C PRO A 245 -10.37 -36.20 -7.89
N ILE A 246 -9.24 -36.64 -7.38
CA ILE A 246 -8.02 -35.80 -7.30
C ILE A 246 -7.46 -35.52 -8.70
N ALA A 247 -7.43 -36.55 -9.57
CA ALA A 247 -6.98 -36.37 -10.94
C ALA A 247 -7.91 -35.42 -11.72
N THR A 248 -9.23 -35.55 -11.53
CA THR A 248 -10.24 -34.64 -12.10
C THR A 248 -10.00 -33.20 -11.62
N LEU A 249 -9.73 -32.99 -10.33
CA LEU A 249 -9.40 -31.67 -9.83
C LEU A 249 -8.18 -31.07 -10.57
N TYR A 250 -7.05 -31.80 -10.57
CA TYR A 250 -5.79 -31.24 -11.11
C TYR A 250 -5.76 -31.16 -12.65
N LYS A 251 -6.36 -32.13 -13.34
CA LYS A 251 -6.26 -32.19 -14.83
C LYS A 251 -7.39 -31.46 -15.54
N ILE A 252 -8.56 -31.35 -14.93
CA ILE A 252 -9.76 -30.80 -15.57
C ILE A 252 -10.19 -29.48 -14.95
N ILE A 253 -10.40 -29.44 -13.62
CA ILE A 253 -11.03 -28.29 -12.95
C ILE A 253 -10.04 -27.17 -12.75
N LEU A 254 -8.85 -27.43 -12.18
CA LEU A 254 -7.87 -26.38 -11.88
C LEU A 254 -7.41 -25.60 -13.11
N PRO A 255 -7.11 -26.21 -14.27
CA PRO A 255 -6.72 -25.46 -15.46
C PRO A 255 -7.77 -24.44 -15.90
N GLN A 256 -9.05 -24.75 -15.73
CA GLN A 256 -10.14 -23.84 -16.04
C GLN A 256 -10.34 -22.77 -14.97
N CYS A 257 -9.95 -23.05 -13.71
CA CYS A 257 -10.05 -22.13 -12.59
C CYS A 257 -8.84 -21.17 -12.48
N VAL A 258 -7.84 -21.26 -13.35
CA VAL A 258 -6.63 -20.42 -13.28
C VAL A 258 -6.94 -18.93 -13.11
N PRO A 259 -7.87 -18.29 -13.84
CA PRO A 259 -8.17 -16.87 -13.63
C PRO A 259 -8.72 -16.58 -12.23
N ALA A 260 -9.59 -17.43 -11.70
CA ALA A 260 -10.14 -17.29 -10.35
C ALA A 260 -9.08 -17.51 -9.26
N ILE A 261 -8.23 -18.52 -9.43
CA ILE A 261 -7.13 -18.84 -8.52
C ILE A 261 -6.14 -17.68 -8.46
N ILE A 262 -5.76 -17.10 -9.59
CA ILE A 262 -4.88 -15.94 -9.65
C ILE A 262 -5.54 -14.75 -8.96
N SER A 263 -6.82 -14.49 -9.22
CA SER A 263 -7.55 -13.38 -8.60
C SER A 263 -7.61 -13.53 -7.07
N VAL A 264 -7.98 -14.69 -6.55
CA VAL A 264 -7.99 -14.97 -5.12
C VAL A 264 -6.59 -14.89 -4.51
N GLY A 265 -5.60 -15.42 -5.20
CA GLY A 265 -4.20 -15.35 -4.75
C GLY A 265 -3.70 -13.91 -4.65
N LEU A 266 -4.02 -13.06 -5.60
CA LEU A 266 -3.64 -11.65 -5.60
C LEU A 266 -4.34 -10.87 -4.49
N PHE A 267 -5.65 -11.07 -4.29
CA PHE A 267 -6.36 -10.44 -3.18
C PHE A 267 -5.74 -10.80 -1.83
N HIS A 268 -5.43 -12.09 -1.64
CA HIS A 268 -4.80 -12.54 -0.41
C HIS A 268 -3.37 -12.02 -0.26
N PHE A 269 -2.58 -12.04 -1.33
CA PHE A 269 -1.22 -11.51 -1.33
C PHE A 269 -1.20 -10.03 -0.93
N PHE A 270 -2.04 -9.19 -1.55
CA PHE A 270 -2.10 -7.77 -1.21
C PHE A 270 -2.62 -7.54 0.21
N TRP A 271 -3.55 -8.35 0.69
CA TRP A 271 -3.98 -8.30 2.08
C TRP A 271 -2.81 -8.60 3.03
N ALA A 272 -2.10 -9.69 2.82
CA ALA A 272 -0.96 -10.07 3.65
C ALA A 272 0.22 -9.08 3.55
N TRP A 273 0.47 -8.52 2.37
CA TRP A 273 1.50 -7.50 2.16
C TRP A 273 1.26 -6.24 2.98
N ASN A 274 0.00 -5.84 3.13
CA ASN A 274 -0.40 -4.65 3.87
C ASN A 274 -0.77 -4.93 5.33
N ASP A 275 -0.71 -6.19 5.78
CA ASP A 275 -1.08 -6.54 7.15
C ASP A 275 -0.12 -5.92 8.17
N PHE A 276 -0.65 -5.03 8.97
CA PHE A 276 0.06 -4.34 10.05
C PHE A 276 -0.34 -4.87 11.41
N PHE A 277 -1.65 -5.05 11.61
CA PHE A 277 -2.21 -5.29 12.93
C PHE A 277 -1.86 -6.67 13.50
N ASN A 278 -2.01 -7.74 12.68
CA ASN A 278 -1.72 -9.08 13.15
C ASN A 278 -0.22 -9.28 13.45
N PRO A 279 0.73 -8.85 12.57
CA PRO A 279 2.15 -8.89 12.93
C PRO A 279 2.50 -8.05 14.16
N LEU A 280 1.89 -6.86 14.32
CA LEU A 280 2.11 -6.03 15.50
C LEU A 280 1.69 -6.75 16.79
N LEU A 281 0.57 -7.46 16.75
CA LEU A 281 0.02 -8.19 17.89
C LEU A 281 0.83 -9.44 18.23
N TYR A 282 1.12 -10.27 17.23
CA TYR A 282 1.70 -11.59 17.46
C TYR A 282 3.22 -11.62 17.48
N LEU A 283 3.90 -10.64 16.86
CA LEU A 283 5.37 -10.56 16.81
C LEU A 283 5.95 -9.50 17.77
N ALA A 284 5.13 -8.91 18.65
CA ALA A 284 5.59 -7.89 19.60
C ALA A 284 6.85 -8.34 20.35
N GLY A 285 7.88 -7.48 20.37
CA GLY A 285 9.17 -7.79 20.99
C GLY A 285 10.17 -8.58 20.12
N HIS A 286 9.81 -8.90 18.87
CA HIS A 286 10.66 -9.67 17.95
C HIS A 286 10.96 -8.90 16.64
N PRO A 287 11.76 -7.81 16.70
CA PRO A 287 11.99 -6.93 15.55
C PRO A 287 12.64 -7.65 14.35
N GLU A 288 13.35 -8.74 14.58
CA GLU A 288 13.96 -9.57 13.53
C GLU A 288 12.91 -10.27 12.63
N LYS A 289 11.64 -10.32 13.08
CA LYS A 289 10.50 -10.92 12.36
C LYS A 289 9.55 -9.89 11.78
N TYR A 290 9.76 -8.60 12.02
CA TYR A 290 8.80 -7.58 11.59
C TYR A 290 8.70 -7.49 10.06
N PRO A 291 7.49 -7.33 9.50
CA PRO A 291 7.29 -6.95 8.11
C PRO A 291 7.48 -5.43 7.91
N ILE A 292 7.49 -4.99 6.65
CA ILE A 292 7.65 -3.56 6.26
C ILE A 292 6.58 -2.68 6.92
N SER A 293 5.36 -3.15 7.02
CA SER A 293 4.24 -2.41 7.61
C SER A 293 4.54 -1.94 9.04
N ILE A 294 5.16 -2.80 9.87
CA ILE A 294 5.62 -2.41 11.21
C ILE A 294 6.86 -1.50 11.11
N GLY A 295 7.79 -1.80 10.21
CA GLY A 295 8.98 -0.96 10.03
C GLY A 295 8.64 0.49 9.68
N LEU A 296 7.62 0.72 8.86
CA LEU A 296 7.15 2.06 8.53
C LEU A 296 6.64 2.83 9.74
N SER A 297 5.99 2.16 10.68
CA SER A 297 5.49 2.81 11.90
C SER A 297 6.61 3.32 12.81
N SER A 298 7.83 2.78 12.69
CA SER A 298 8.99 3.23 13.49
C SER A 298 9.47 4.64 13.15
N PHE A 299 9.12 5.17 11.98
CA PHE A 299 9.39 6.57 11.62
C PHE A 299 8.44 7.57 12.29
N SER A 300 7.38 7.09 12.94
CA SER A 300 6.44 7.91 13.71
C SER A 300 6.59 7.56 15.19
N ASN A 301 7.02 8.54 15.99
CA ASN A 301 7.13 8.40 17.43
C ASN A 301 6.35 9.53 18.15
N MET A 302 6.35 9.49 19.48
CA MET A 302 5.58 10.44 20.32
C MET A 302 6.01 11.91 20.11
N TYR A 303 7.24 12.15 19.64
CA TYR A 303 7.82 13.50 19.56
C TYR A 303 7.98 14.01 18.13
N SER A 304 8.07 13.12 17.15
CA SER A 304 8.25 13.51 15.74
C SER A 304 7.79 12.41 14.78
N THR A 305 7.36 12.85 13.60
CA THR A 305 7.07 11.97 12.47
C THR A 305 7.98 12.35 11.31
N GLU A 306 8.77 11.39 10.84
CA GLU A 306 9.64 11.55 9.68
C GLU A 306 8.87 11.25 8.38
N THR A 307 7.84 12.06 8.09
CA THR A 307 6.87 11.81 7.00
C THR A 307 7.55 11.61 5.64
N HIS A 308 8.62 12.36 5.34
CA HIS A 308 9.38 12.22 4.11
C HIS A 308 10.03 10.84 3.97
N LEU A 309 10.52 10.25 5.08
CA LEU A 309 11.09 8.90 5.09
C LEU A 309 10.00 7.82 5.00
N VAL A 310 8.87 8.02 5.70
CA VAL A 310 7.69 7.14 5.55
C VAL A 310 7.29 7.08 4.09
N GLN A 311 7.13 8.22 3.42
CA GLN A 311 6.74 8.28 2.02
C GLN A 311 7.78 7.64 1.11
N ALA A 312 9.08 7.92 1.31
CA ALA A 312 10.15 7.33 0.50
C ALA A 312 10.18 5.80 0.61
N VAL A 313 10.10 5.26 1.81
CA VAL A 313 10.11 3.79 2.02
C VAL A 313 8.81 3.16 1.53
N SER A 314 7.67 3.82 1.70
CA SER A 314 6.39 3.36 1.15
C SER A 314 6.41 3.26 -0.37
N MET A 315 7.03 4.23 -1.07
CA MET A 315 7.19 4.17 -2.52
C MET A 315 8.02 2.96 -2.95
N ILE A 316 9.14 2.67 -2.25
CA ILE A 316 9.92 1.45 -2.53
C ILE A 316 9.07 0.19 -2.27
N ALA A 317 8.34 0.14 -1.16
CA ALA A 317 7.53 -1.01 -0.79
C ALA A 317 6.37 -1.26 -1.77
N CYS A 318 5.83 -0.20 -2.39
CA CYS A 318 4.77 -0.31 -3.41
C CYS A 318 5.24 -0.89 -4.75
N VAL A 319 6.54 -0.92 -5.03
CA VAL A 319 7.06 -1.41 -6.33
C VAL A 319 6.64 -2.86 -6.59
N VAL A 320 6.76 -3.74 -5.59
CA VAL A 320 6.44 -5.17 -5.78
C VAL A 320 4.94 -5.39 -6.01
N PRO A 321 4.02 -4.89 -5.18
CA PRO A 321 2.58 -4.96 -5.47
C PRO A 321 2.22 -4.40 -6.83
N PHE A 322 2.81 -3.27 -7.22
CA PHE A 322 2.57 -2.65 -8.52
C PHE A 322 3.02 -3.55 -9.68
N LEU A 323 4.23 -4.10 -9.62
CA LEU A 323 4.73 -5.01 -10.66
C LEU A 323 3.88 -6.28 -10.77
N ILE A 324 3.50 -6.87 -9.62
CA ILE A 324 2.61 -8.04 -9.60
C ILE A 324 1.27 -7.69 -10.24
N PHE A 325 0.69 -6.53 -9.92
CA PHE A 325 -0.57 -6.09 -10.51
C PHE A 325 -0.46 -5.90 -12.03
N VAL A 326 0.58 -5.24 -12.52
CA VAL A 326 0.81 -5.02 -13.96
C VAL A 326 0.90 -6.34 -14.73
N VAL A 327 1.59 -7.34 -14.17
CA VAL A 327 1.69 -8.67 -14.79
C VAL A 327 0.35 -9.42 -14.75
N ALA A 328 -0.37 -9.31 -13.66
CA ALA A 328 -1.57 -10.11 -13.38
C ALA A 328 -2.89 -9.46 -13.85
N GLN A 329 -2.90 -8.17 -14.23
CA GLN A 329 -4.12 -7.41 -14.60
C GLN A 329 -4.97 -8.10 -15.68
N LYS A 330 -4.33 -8.80 -16.63
CA LYS A 330 -5.02 -9.54 -17.68
C LYS A 330 -5.95 -10.64 -17.15
N PHE A 331 -5.59 -11.26 -16.03
CA PHE A 331 -6.40 -12.32 -15.42
C PHE A 331 -7.60 -11.76 -14.66
N PHE A 332 -7.48 -10.55 -14.09
CA PHE A 332 -8.61 -9.84 -13.48
C PHE A 332 -9.70 -9.53 -14.51
N MET A 333 -9.30 -9.03 -15.68
CA MET A 333 -10.26 -8.70 -16.73
C MET A 333 -11.03 -9.93 -17.23
N GLN A 334 -10.40 -11.10 -17.27
CA GLN A 334 -11.04 -12.35 -17.68
C GLN A 334 -11.97 -12.91 -16.60
N GLY A 335 -11.60 -12.82 -15.31
CA GLY A 335 -12.38 -13.36 -14.20
C GLY A 335 -13.65 -12.56 -13.86
N VAL A 336 -13.64 -11.25 -14.08
CA VAL A 336 -14.77 -10.35 -13.78
C VAL A 336 -15.84 -10.40 -14.90
N VAL A 337 -15.43 -10.64 -16.14
CA VAL A 337 -16.34 -10.61 -17.31
C VAL A 337 -17.21 -11.87 -17.40
N VAL A 338 -16.74 -13.03 -16.89
CA VAL A 338 -17.49 -14.31 -16.97
C VAL A 338 -18.74 -14.32 -16.07
N SER A 339 -18.86 -13.42 -15.10
CA SER A 339 -20.04 -13.38 -14.20
C SER A 339 -21.16 -12.45 -14.65
N GLY A 340 -21.05 -11.79 -15.78
CA GLY A 340 -21.92 -10.64 -16.08
C GLY A 340 -22.79 -10.68 -17.32
N VAL A 341 -22.49 -11.38 -18.38
CA VAL A 341 -23.35 -11.36 -19.61
C VAL A 341 -23.18 -12.64 -20.42
N GLU A 342 -24.09 -13.57 -20.31
CA GLU A 342 -24.58 -14.35 -21.45
C GLU A 342 -26.02 -13.95 -21.72
N LYS A 343 -26.24 -13.31 -22.86
CA LYS A 343 -27.51 -13.29 -23.55
C LYS A 343 -27.53 -14.45 -24.53
#